data_94793ab3ffa64f3f13b53d6abdd6f92d
#
_entry.id   94793ab3ffa64f3f13b53d6abdd6f92d
#
_cell.length_a   1.000
_cell.length_b   1.000
_cell.length_c   1.000
_cell.angle_alpha   90.00
_cell.angle_beta   90.00
_cell.angle_gamma   90.00
#
_symmetry.space_group_name_H-M   'P 1'
#
loop_
_entity.id
_entity.type
_entity.pdbx_description
1 polymer ?
#
loop_
_entity_poly.entity_id
_entity_poly.type
_entity_poly.pdbx_seq_one_letter_code
_entity_poly.pdbx_strand_id
1 'polypeptide(L)'
;MKRTMLIAMLAMVCSMTFAQATVFDKYKNNKDVSVVYIGKAMLSMMKNNDSGGQGSLKNGAGIDKIQILSCEKKKMFGEIKAHVLSYMARNKYSVAMKVNSDGDDVTIYQKTLKGNKNDLFLLSIEDDELTVINMTGTISLQDIQSFNK
;
A
#
# COMPACT_ATOMS: atom_id res chain seq x y z
N MET A 1 -37.24 18.32 27.37
CA MET A 1 -36.45 17.08 27.41
C MET A 1 -36.45 16.29 26.10
N LYS A 2 -37.53 16.23 25.33
CA LYS A 2 -37.51 15.52 24.03
C LYS A 2 -36.67 16.18 22.93
N ARG A 3 -36.49 17.51 22.95
CA ARG A 3 -35.70 18.26 21.99
C ARG A 3 -34.17 18.14 22.21
N THR A 4 -33.73 18.00 23.43
CA THR A 4 -32.33 17.81 23.78
C THR A 4 -31.83 16.41 23.47
N MET A 5 -32.69 15.40 23.53
CA MET A 5 -32.36 14.01 23.19
C MET A 5 -32.17 13.84 21.67
N LEU A 6 -32.92 14.59 20.85
CA LEU A 6 -32.82 14.57 19.39
C LEU A 6 -31.50 15.19 18.90
N ILE A 7 -31.02 16.25 19.58
CA ILE A 7 -29.76 16.91 19.24
C ILE A 7 -28.56 16.03 19.61
N ALA A 8 -28.64 15.29 20.72
CA ALA A 8 -27.59 14.35 21.12
C ALA A 8 -27.49 13.15 20.15
N MET A 9 -28.63 12.70 19.60
CA MET A 9 -28.64 11.63 18.61
C MET A 9 -28.12 12.05 17.24
N LEU A 10 -28.31 13.32 16.87
CA LEU A 10 -27.78 13.87 15.61
C LEU A 10 -26.26 14.11 15.66
N ALA A 11 -25.71 14.42 16.85
CA ALA A 11 -24.27 14.59 17.05
C ALA A 11 -23.49 13.26 16.97
N MET A 12 -24.15 12.13 17.19
CA MET A 12 -23.52 10.81 17.14
C MET A 12 -23.39 10.23 15.72
N VAL A 13 -24.07 10.82 14.73
CA VAL A 13 -24.03 10.36 13.34
C VAL A 13 -22.93 11.05 12.52
N CYS A 14 -22.33 12.13 13.03
CA CYS A 14 -21.26 12.86 12.33
C CYS A 14 -19.85 12.30 12.51
N SER A 15 -19.69 11.17 13.20
CA SER A 15 -18.36 10.54 13.40
C SER A 15 -18.04 9.41 12.42
N MET A 16 -18.81 9.26 11.36
CA MET A 16 -18.56 8.22 10.37
C MET A 16 -18.26 8.83 9.01
N THR A 17 -17.06 8.63 8.59
CA THR A 17 -16.45 8.75 7.26
C THR A 17 -15.44 9.87 7.11
N PHE A 18 -14.45 9.95 7.96
CA PHE A 18 -13.14 10.29 7.44
C PHE A 18 -12.61 9.04 6.76
N ALA A 19 -12.75 8.95 5.44
CA ALA A 19 -11.95 8.04 4.65
C ALA A 19 -10.49 8.33 5.07
N GLN A 20 -9.88 7.38 5.79
CA GLN A 20 -8.51 7.59 6.27
C GLN A 20 -7.64 7.76 5.04
N ALA A 21 -7.10 8.97 4.87
CA ALA A 21 -6.16 9.24 3.79
C ALA A 21 -5.04 8.20 3.86
N THR A 22 -4.77 7.56 2.74
CA THR A 22 -3.68 6.60 2.65
C THR A 22 -2.34 7.31 2.75
N VAL A 23 -1.26 6.57 3.00
CA VAL A 23 0.10 7.13 2.95
C VAL A 23 0.36 7.84 1.62
N PHE A 24 -0.12 7.27 0.51
CA PHE A 24 0.04 7.85 -0.83
C PHE A 24 -0.68 9.18 -1.00
N ASP A 25 -1.89 9.30 -0.46
CA ASP A 25 -2.68 10.56 -0.54
C ASP A 25 -1.98 11.71 0.18
N LYS A 26 -1.28 11.43 1.26
CA LYS A 26 -0.54 12.43 2.01
C LYS A 26 0.60 13.05 1.20
N TYR A 27 1.30 12.23 0.42
CA TYR A 27 2.51 12.65 -0.29
C TYR A 27 2.33 12.94 -1.78
N LYS A 28 1.15 12.71 -2.35
CA LYS A 28 0.90 12.89 -3.81
C LYS A 28 1.22 14.27 -4.37
N ASN A 29 1.22 15.30 -3.54
CA ASN A 29 1.53 16.67 -3.93
C ASN A 29 2.91 17.15 -3.44
N ASN A 30 3.72 16.26 -2.85
CA ASN A 30 5.04 16.61 -2.37
C ASN A 30 6.06 16.53 -3.51
N LYS A 31 6.86 17.59 -3.68
CA LYS A 31 7.85 17.68 -4.78
C LYS A 31 9.02 16.72 -4.65
N ASP A 32 9.32 16.29 -3.43
CA ASP A 32 10.44 15.41 -3.11
C ASP A 32 10.03 13.92 -3.08
N VAL A 33 8.77 13.63 -3.38
CA VAL A 33 8.20 12.28 -3.34
C VAL A 33 7.49 11.99 -4.65
N SER A 34 7.84 10.88 -5.28
CA SER A 34 7.15 10.35 -6.45
C SER A 34 6.03 9.41 -6.01
N VAL A 35 4.83 9.59 -6.53
CA VAL A 35 3.70 8.69 -6.29
C VAL A 35 3.12 8.24 -7.62
N VAL A 36 3.09 6.93 -7.85
CA VAL A 36 2.54 6.29 -9.06
C VAL A 36 1.33 5.45 -8.67
N TYR A 37 0.28 5.53 -9.47
CA TYR A 37 -0.91 4.70 -9.36
C TYR A 37 -1.14 3.93 -10.64
N ILE A 38 -1.26 2.61 -10.54
CA ILE A 38 -1.56 1.70 -11.65
C ILE A 38 -2.86 0.98 -11.33
N GLY A 39 -3.92 1.31 -12.03
CA GLY A 39 -5.24 0.71 -11.86
C GLY A 39 -5.46 -0.52 -12.73
N LYS A 40 -6.57 -1.19 -12.49
CA LYS A 40 -6.95 -2.44 -13.17
C LYS A 40 -6.98 -2.33 -14.70
N ALA A 41 -7.40 -1.20 -15.24
CA ALA A 41 -7.43 -0.98 -16.70
C ALA A 41 -6.03 -1.08 -17.32
N MET A 42 -5.03 -0.40 -16.72
CA MET A 42 -3.65 -0.46 -17.19
C MET A 42 -3.04 -1.86 -17.00
N LEU A 43 -3.31 -2.49 -15.88
CA LEU A 43 -2.85 -3.87 -15.60
C LEU A 43 -3.43 -4.88 -16.61
N SER A 44 -4.68 -4.68 -17.05
CA SER A 44 -5.30 -5.51 -18.07
C SER A 44 -4.67 -5.34 -19.45
N MET A 45 -4.27 -4.12 -19.80
CA MET A 45 -3.55 -3.83 -21.06
C MET A 45 -2.16 -4.47 -21.06
N MET A 46 -1.46 -4.44 -19.94
CA MET A 46 -0.14 -5.06 -19.81
C MET A 46 -0.19 -6.57 -19.99
N LYS A 47 -1.26 -7.23 -19.55
CA LYS A 47 -1.49 -8.67 -19.78
C LYS A 47 -1.65 -9.04 -21.26
N ASN A 48 -2.35 -8.22 -22.02
CA ASN A 48 -2.67 -8.53 -23.40
C ASN A 48 -1.48 -8.35 -24.35
N ASN A 49 -0.43 -7.65 -23.90
CA ASN A 49 0.76 -7.35 -24.72
C ASN A 49 1.94 -8.30 -24.46
N ASP A 50 1.76 -9.32 -23.61
CA ASP A 50 2.86 -10.22 -23.21
C ASP A 50 3.05 -11.36 -24.21
N SER A 51 3.48 -11.01 -25.40
CA SER A 51 3.99 -11.95 -26.43
C SER A 51 5.52 -12.05 -26.30
N GLY A 52 6.03 -12.56 -25.17
CA GLY A 52 7.38 -13.09 -25.14
C GLY A 52 8.48 -12.29 -24.43
N GLY A 53 8.21 -11.60 -23.33
CA GLY A 53 9.24 -10.98 -22.47
C GLY A 53 9.51 -11.81 -21.21
N GLN A 54 10.78 -12.10 -20.93
CA GLN A 54 11.21 -12.63 -19.62
C GLN A 54 10.92 -11.60 -18.53
N GLY A 55 10.03 -11.90 -17.61
CA GLY A 55 9.55 -11.01 -16.55
C GLY A 55 8.04 -10.95 -16.46
N SER A 56 7.39 -11.81 -17.19
CA SER A 56 5.95 -11.99 -17.23
C SER A 56 5.39 -12.17 -15.82
N LEU A 57 4.52 -11.24 -15.42
CA LEU A 57 3.52 -11.47 -14.38
C LEU A 57 2.59 -12.61 -14.82
N LYS A 58 3.14 -13.83 -14.99
CA LYS A 58 2.39 -14.99 -15.48
C LYS A 58 1.11 -15.26 -14.69
N ASN A 59 1.01 -14.68 -13.48
CA ASN A 59 -0.15 -14.74 -12.62
C ASN A 59 -0.74 -13.36 -12.26
N GLY A 60 -0.41 -12.30 -12.98
CA GLY A 60 -1.01 -10.98 -12.81
C GLY A 60 -2.54 -10.94 -12.94
N ALA A 61 -3.15 -12.14 -13.09
CA ALA A 61 -4.59 -12.34 -13.17
C ALA A 61 -5.36 -11.85 -11.94
N GLY A 62 -4.69 -11.59 -10.83
CA GLY A 62 -5.33 -11.24 -9.58
C GLY A 62 -5.05 -9.84 -9.05
N ILE A 63 -4.20 -9.04 -9.70
CA ILE A 63 -3.87 -7.70 -9.21
C ILE A 63 -4.91 -6.69 -9.68
N ASP A 64 -5.53 -5.99 -8.74
CA ASP A 64 -6.52 -4.95 -9.03
C ASP A 64 -5.90 -3.54 -9.05
N LYS A 65 -4.85 -3.33 -8.25
CA LYS A 65 -4.25 -2.02 -8.05
C LYS A 65 -2.80 -2.15 -7.57
N ILE A 66 -1.93 -1.28 -8.08
CA ILE A 66 -0.58 -1.06 -7.56
C ILE A 66 -0.42 0.43 -7.29
N GLN A 67 0.13 0.78 -6.15
CA GLN A 67 0.58 2.13 -5.81
C GLN A 67 2.04 2.08 -5.39
N ILE A 68 2.83 3.01 -5.86
CA ILE A 68 4.27 3.09 -5.56
C ILE A 68 4.55 4.50 -5.08
N LEU A 69 5.24 4.62 -3.96
CA LEU A 69 5.79 5.87 -3.45
C LEU A 69 7.31 5.70 -3.37
N SER A 70 8.06 6.64 -3.91
CA SER A 70 9.51 6.65 -3.87
C SER A 70 10.01 8.02 -3.39
N CYS A 71 11.01 8.02 -2.53
CA CYS A 71 11.63 9.22 -1.97
C CYS A 71 13.14 9.02 -1.84
N GLU A 72 13.92 9.93 -2.44
CA GLU A 72 15.39 9.96 -2.34
C GLU A 72 15.90 10.97 -1.30
N LYS A 73 15.00 11.65 -0.59
CA LYS A 73 15.37 12.64 0.43
C LYS A 73 15.48 12.00 1.81
N LYS A 74 16.68 11.64 2.21
CA LYS A 74 16.98 10.98 3.52
C LYS A 74 16.31 11.66 4.72
N LYS A 75 16.23 13.00 4.71
CA LYS A 75 15.55 13.76 5.78
C LYS A 75 14.08 13.42 5.96
N MET A 76 13.43 12.89 4.92
CA MET A 76 12.01 12.50 4.92
C MET A 76 11.78 11.03 5.28
N PHE A 77 12.80 10.20 5.28
CA PHE A 77 12.65 8.75 5.52
C PHE A 77 12.03 8.45 6.88
N GLY A 78 12.48 9.14 7.93
CA GLY A 78 11.91 8.96 9.27
C GLY A 78 10.43 9.33 9.35
N GLU A 79 10.03 10.42 8.72
CA GLU A 79 8.64 10.87 8.66
C GLU A 79 7.77 9.88 7.87
N ILE A 80 8.19 9.49 6.66
CA ILE A 80 7.45 8.56 5.83
C ILE A 80 7.32 7.20 6.52
N LYS A 81 8.42 6.67 7.08
CA LYS A 81 8.42 5.43 7.86
C LYS A 81 7.41 5.50 9.01
N ALA A 82 7.42 6.57 9.80
CA ALA A 82 6.49 6.75 10.92
C ALA A 82 5.03 6.75 10.46
N HIS A 83 4.73 7.39 9.34
CA HIS A 83 3.37 7.39 8.75
C HIS A 83 2.95 6.01 8.27
N VAL A 84 3.84 5.26 7.61
CA VAL A 84 3.57 3.88 7.18
C VAL A 84 3.28 3.01 8.39
N LEU A 85 4.14 3.02 9.40
CA LEU A 85 3.96 2.20 10.61
C LEU A 85 2.66 2.53 11.34
N SER A 86 2.34 3.81 11.47
CA SER A 86 1.08 4.27 12.08
C SER A 86 -0.14 3.82 11.27
N TYR A 87 -0.08 3.91 9.95
CA TYR A 87 -1.14 3.45 9.06
C TYR A 87 -1.34 1.93 9.18
N MET A 88 -0.25 1.15 9.19
CA MET A 88 -0.30 -0.31 9.36
C MET A 88 -0.96 -0.70 10.68
N ALA A 89 -0.56 -0.06 11.79
CA ALA A 89 -1.11 -0.35 13.12
C ALA A 89 -2.61 -0.02 13.19
N ARG A 90 -3.02 1.16 12.74
CA ARG A 90 -4.43 1.59 12.77
C ARG A 90 -5.34 0.74 11.89
N ASN A 91 -4.84 0.24 10.77
CA ASN A 91 -5.61 -0.55 9.81
C ASN A 91 -5.44 -2.06 10.00
N LYS A 92 -4.80 -2.49 11.09
CA LYS A 92 -4.66 -3.90 11.49
C LYS A 92 -3.95 -4.77 10.45
N TYR A 93 -2.88 -4.25 9.85
CA TYR A 93 -1.98 -5.07 9.05
C TYR A 93 -1.08 -5.92 9.94
N SER A 94 -0.74 -7.09 9.47
CA SER A 94 0.24 -7.98 10.11
C SER A 94 1.55 -7.94 9.34
N VAL A 95 2.68 -8.08 10.04
CA VAL A 95 3.96 -8.29 9.38
C VAL A 95 3.99 -9.71 8.83
N ALA A 96 4.14 -9.81 7.52
CA ALA A 96 4.26 -11.08 6.82
C ALA A 96 5.72 -11.52 6.64
N MET A 97 6.61 -10.55 6.39
CA MET A 97 8.03 -10.79 6.19
C MET A 97 8.83 -9.57 6.60
N LYS A 98 9.99 -9.80 7.19
CA LYS A 98 10.97 -8.76 7.47
C LYS A 98 12.36 -9.28 7.12
N VAL A 99 13.09 -8.49 6.32
CA VAL A 99 14.49 -8.76 5.94
C VAL A 99 15.31 -7.54 6.31
N ASN A 100 16.43 -7.76 6.94
CA ASN A 100 17.45 -6.75 7.21
C ASN A 100 18.78 -7.33 6.77
N SER A 101 19.38 -6.76 5.75
CA SER A 101 20.64 -7.24 5.15
C SER A 101 21.41 -6.08 4.56
N ASP A 102 22.70 -6.01 4.89
CA ASP A 102 23.66 -5.05 4.31
C ASP A 102 23.24 -3.56 4.38
N GLY A 103 22.44 -3.20 5.39
CA GLY A 103 21.93 -1.83 5.54
C GLY A 103 20.53 -1.60 4.96
N ASP A 104 20.01 -2.55 4.20
CA ASP A 104 18.66 -2.51 3.66
C ASP A 104 17.64 -3.09 4.65
N ASP A 105 16.54 -2.39 4.86
CA ASP A 105 15.43 -2.81 5.72
C ASP A 105 14.17 -2.95 4.86
N VAL A 106 13.74 -4.19 4.63
CA VAL A 106 12.54 -4.50 3.86
C VAL A 106 11.51 -5.17 4.76
N THR A 107 10.33 -4.60 4.84
CA THR A 107 9.21 -5.18 5.58
C THR A 107 7.99 -5.30 4.70
N ILE A 108 7.38 -6.48 4.68
CA ILE A 108 6.11 -6.75 3.99
C ILE A 108 5.02 -6.90 5.02
N TYR A 109 3.99 -6.08 4.88
CA TYR A 109 2.77 -6.13 5.67
C TYR A 109 1.64 -6.71 4.84
N GLN A 110 0.76 -7.47 5.48
CA GLN A 110 -0.38 -8.11 4.84
C GLN A 110 -1.66 -7.87 5.62
N LYS A 111 -2.75 -7.69 4.89
CA LYS A 111 -4.12 -7.70 5.41
C LYS A 111 -5.02 -8.47 4.45
N THR A 112 -5.76 -9.43 4.97
CA THR A 112 -6.77 -10.14 4.19
C THR A 112 -8.03 -9.30 4.08
N LEU A 113 -8.52 -9.16 2.86
CA LEU A 113 -9.77 -8.48 2.53
C LEU A 113 -10.88 -9.48 2.20
N LYS A 114 -12.09 -9.00 2.00
CA LYS A 114 -13.22 -9.83 1.57
C LYS A 114 -12.98 -10.42 0.17
N GLY A 115 -13.50 -11.62 -0.10
CA GLY A 115 -13.44 -12.25 -1.42
C GLY A 115 -12.06 -12.79 -1.78
N ASN A 116 -11.33 -13.36 -0.82
CA ASN A 116 -9.99 -13.93 -1.01
C ASN A 116 -8.95 -12.94 -1.55
N LYS A 117 -9.19 -11.66 -1.36
CA LYS A 117 -8.22 -10.61 -1.71
C LYS A 117 -7.28 -10.34 -0.56
N ASN A 118 -6.06 -9.99 -0.91
CA ASN A 118 -5.04 -9.50 0.02
C ASN A 118 -4.67 -8.07 -0.34
N ASP A 119 -4.31 -7.33 0.67
CA ASP A 119 -3.69 -6.02 0.55
C ASP A 119 -2.29 -6.12 1.15
N LEU A 120 -1.29 -5.90 0.30
CA LEU A 120 0.11 -6.05 0.62
C LEU A 120 0.79 -4.69 0.57
N PHE A 121 1.53 -4.38 1.63
CA PHE A 121 2.40 -3.21 1.67
C PHE A 121 3.84 -3.67 1.83
N LEU A 122 4.71 -3.23 0.94
CA LEU A 122 6.15 -3.37 1.06
C LEU A 122 6.72 -2.01 1.44
N LEU A 123 7.51 -1.97 2.50
CA LEU A 123 8.34 -0.83 2.87
C LEU A 123 9.80 -1.24 2.73
N SER A 124 10.52 -0.62 1.80
CA SER A 124 11.96 -0.78 1.61
C SER A 124 12.66 0.52 1.95
N ILE A 125 13.69 0.43 2.76
CA ILE A 125 14.57 1.56 3.12
C ILE A 125 15.99 1.12 2.81
N GLU A 126 16.56 1.76 1.82
CA GLU A 126 17.94 1.60 1.38
C GLU A 126 18.75 2.84 1.75
N ASP A 127 20.04 2.84 1.46
CA ASP A 127 20.91 3.96 1.85
C ASP A 127 20.48 5.31 1.26
N ASP A 128 19.96 5.33 0.05
CA ASP A 128 19.63 6.53 -0.72
C ASP A 128 18.19 6.61 -1.21
N GLU A 129 17.39 5.56 -1.00
CA GLU A 129 16.00 5.52 -1.42
C GLU A 129 15.09 4.86 -0.36
N LEU A 130 13.90 5.44 -0.16
CA LEU A 130 12.81 4.82 0.54
C LEU A 130 11.68 4.56 -0.44
N THR A 131 11.23 3.30 -0.52
CA THR A 131 10.14 2.88 -1.40
C THR A 131 9.01 2.25 -0.60
N VAL A 132 7.78 2.64 -0.90
CA VAL A 132 6.55 2.01 -0.40
C VAL A 132 5.75 1.50 -1.58
N ILE A 133 5.43 0.21 -1.59
CA ILE A 133 4.60 -0.40 -2.63
C ILE A 133 3.36 -0.99 -1.97
N ASN A 134 2.19 -0.62 -2.47
CA ASN A 134 0.93 -1.28 -2.12
C ASN A 134 0.38 -2.04 -3.31
N MET A 135 0.03 -3.29 -3.09
CA MET A 135 -0.62 -4.14 -4.08
C MET A 135 -1.89 -4.74 -3.49
N THR A 136 -3.00 -4.60 -4.20
CA THR A 136 -4.28 -5.17 -3.80
C THR A 136 -4.77 -6.14 -4.87
N GLY A 137 -5.25 -7.30 -4.47
CA GLY A 137 -5.82 -8.30 -5.38
C GLY A 137 -5.83 -9.70 -4.79
N THR A 138 -6.10 -10.70 -5.62
CA THR A 138 -6.04 -12.13 -5.26
C THR A 138 -4.61 -12.67 -5.33
N ILE A 139 -3.66 -11.94 -4.77
CA ILE A 139 -2.24 -12.27 -4.73
C ILE A 139 -1.87 -12.90 -3.40
N SER A 140 -0.96 -13.86 -3.43
CA SER A 140 -0.37 -14.47 -2.25
C SER A 140 1.10 -14.06 -2.07
N LEU A 141 1.64 -14.27 -0.88
CA LEU A 141 3.08 -14.07 -0.64
C LEU A 141 3.95 -15.01 -1.49
N GLN A 142 3.44 -16.19 -1.83
CA GLN A 142 4.12 -17.14 -2.71
C GLN A 142 4.29 -16.58 -4.11
N ASP A 143 3.29 -15.85 -4.61
CA ASP A 143 3.37 -15.20 -5.92
C ASP A 143 4.46 -14.13 -5.94
N ILE A 144 4.66 -13.39 -4.84
CA ILE A 144 5.70 -12.36 -4.71
C ILE A 144 7.10 -12.97 -4.66
N GLN A 145 7.28 -14.08 -3.95
CA GLN A 145 8.57 -14.75 -3.85
C GLN A 145 9.06 -15.28 -5.21
N SER A 146 8.14 -15.55 -6.14
CA SER A 146 8.48 -16.00 -7.49
C SER A 146 9.09 -14.92 -8.39
N PHE A 147 9.00 -13.63 -7.99
CA PHE A 147 9.60 -12.53 -8.74
C PHE A 147 11.11 -12.35 -8.48
N ASN A 148 11.67 -13.04 -7.49
CA ASN A 148 13.06 -12.85 -7.08
C ASN A 148 13.99 -13.99 -7.54
N LYS A 149 13.62 -14.70 -8.61
CA LYS A 149 14.46 -15.76 -9.24
C LYS A 149 14.89 -15.40 -10.66
#